data_0aa8476e3c09e07d7c6233e6c2c24a48
#
_entry.id   0aa8476e3c09e07d7c6233e6c2c24a48
#
_cell.length_a   1.000
_cell.length_b   1.000
_cell.length_c   1.000
_cell.angle_alpha   90.00
_cell.angle_beta   90.00
_cell.angle_gamma   90.00
#
_symmetry.space_group_name_H-M   'P 1'
#
loop_
_entity.id
_entity.type
_entity.pdbx_description
1 polymer ?
#
loop_
_entity_poly.entity_id
_entity_poly.type
_entity_poly.pdbx_seq_one_letter_code
_entity_poly.pdbx_strand_id
1 'polypeptide(L)'
;MNASELKSTSRWSQPVDGLTDFSHHYATVDGVRLHYVSGGNPQGETLVLLAGFPQSWFAWRKVMALLGDRYSIIAPDLPGQGDSDKPYNGYDTTSLAEKVQGLLRQLDIHHYYLASHDVGAWVAWPFAMRYATQIKKLALLDAGIPGVTLPDALPATPDKAWKTWHFAFHLL
;
A
#
# COMPACT_ATOMS: atom_id res chain seq x y z
N MET A 1 34.11 -0.41 -2.27
CA MET A 1 33.08 -1.08 -1.51
C MET A 1 32.46 -2.12 -2.41
N ASN A 2 32.51 -3.36 -1.99
CA ASN A 2 32.22 -4.52 -2.86
C ASN A 2 30.73 -4.83 -2.85
N ALA A 3 30.13 -5.18 -3.98
CA ALA A 3 28.69 -5.47 -4.15
C ALA A 3 28.16 -6.63 -3.26
N SER A 4 29.04 -7.33 -2.54
CA SER A 4 28.70 -8.38 -1.59
C SER A 4 28.26 -7.87 -0.21
N GLU A 5 28.53 -6.61 0.11
CA GLU A 5 28.17 -6.03 1.43
C GLU A 5 26.72 -5.50 1.48
N LEU A 6 26.06 -5.34 0.34
CA LEU A 6 24.66 -4.90 0.26
C LEU A 6 23.63 -6.01 0.54
N LYS A 7 24.07 -7.27 0.74
CA LYS A 7 23.19 -8.42 1.07
C LYS A 7 22.97 -8.67 2.55
N SER A 8 23.47 -7.82 3.45
CA SER A 8 23.28 -7.96 4.89
C SER A 8 22.20 -7.04 5.45
N THR A 9 21.03 -7.00 4.82
CA THR A 9 19.82 -6.36 5.40
C THR A 9 19.01 -7.29 6.32
N SER A 10 19.56 -8.45 6.67
CA SER A 10 18.87 -9.45 7.51
C SER A 10 18.67 -9.03 8.98
N ARG A 11 19.11 -7.85 9.38
CA ARG A 11 19.04 -7.39 10.78
C ARG A 11 17.64 -6.87 11.19
N TRP A 12 16.70 -6.69 10.22
CA TRP A 12 15.41 -6.07 10.43
C TRP A 12 14.21 -6.85 9.86
N SER A 13 14.42 -8.03 9.30
CA SER A 13 13.32 -8.89 8.88
C SER A 13 12.90 -9.79 10.02
N GLN A 14 11.68 -9.64 10.51
CA GLN A 14 11.07 -10.55 11.47
C GLN A 14 10.00 -11.39 10.78
N PRO A 15 9.93 -12.71 11.05
CA PRO A 15 8.87 -13.56 10.52
C PRO A 15 7.49 -13.02 10.89
N VAL A 16 6.52 -13.21 10.02
CA VAL A 16 5.12 -12.87 10.29
C VAL A 16 4.42 -14.06 10.93
N ASP A 17 3.85 -13.85 12.10
CA ASP A 17 3.09 -14.89 12.79
C ASP A 17 1.90 -15.37 11.93
N GLY A 18 1.85 -16.68 11.69
CA GLY A 18 0.76 -17.32 10.91
C GLY A 18 0.85 -17.14 9.40
N LEU A 19 1.95 -16.57 8.87
CA LEU A 19 2.24 -16.51 7.44
C LEU A 19 3.64 -17.06 7.17
N THR A 20 3.70 -18.28 6.64
CA THR A 20 4.96 -18.88 6.21
C THR A 20 5.56 -18.06 5.06
N ASP A 21 6.88 -17.92 5.03
CA ASP A 21 7.64 -17.22 3.98
C ASP A 21 7.36 -15.71 3.83
N PHE A 22 6.76 -15.08 4.85
CA PHE A 22 6.58 -13.64 4.94
C PHE A 22 7.34 -13.04 6.10
N SER A 23 7.87 -11.83 5.90
CA SER A 23 8.62 -11.10 6.91
C SER A 23 8.28 -9.62 6.94
N HIS A 24 8.41 -9.01 8.11
CA HIS A 24 8.31 -7.57 8.32
C HIS A 24 9.61 -6.89 7.92
N HIS A 25 9.49 -5.74 7.25
CA HIS A 25 10.62 -4.94 6.79
C HIS A 25 10.33 -3.45 6.98
N TYR A 26 11.40 -2.66 6.92
CA TYR A 26 11.33 -1.20 6.94
C TYR A 26 12.24 -0.62 5.86
N ALA A 27 11.78 0.47 5.24
CA ALA A 27 12.56 1.27 4.31
C ALA A 27 12.29 2.76 4.56
N THR A 28 13.28 3.62 4.37
CA THR A 28 13.07 5.07 4.48
C THR A 28 13.00 5.67 3.08
N VAL A 29 11.88 6.33 2.78
CA VAL A 29 11.63 6.99 1.50
C VAL A 29 11.42 8.49 1.77
N ASP A 30 12.32 9.33 1.27
CA ASP A 30 12.32 10.78 1.46
C ASP A 30 12.03 11.17 2.92
N GLY A 31 12.79 10.60 3.85
CA GLY A 31 12.74 10.89 5.28
C GLY A 31 11.56 10.26 6.05
N VAL A 32 10.67 9.52 5.39
CA VAL A 32 9.55 8.79 6.02
C VAL A 32 9.89 7.30 6.06
N ARG A 33 9.89 6.70 7.24
CA ARG A 33 10.09 5.26 7.41
C ARG A 33 8.78 4.54 7.12
N LEU A 34 8.80 3.69 6.10
CA LEU A 34 7.69 2.82 5.74
C LEU A 34 7.94 1.41 6.28
N HIS A 35 6.92 0.88 6.92
CA HIS A 35 6.82 -0.55 7.21
C HIS A 35 6.17 -1.25 6.02
N TYR A 36 6.62 -2.47 5.72
CA TYR A 36 5.96 -3.34 4.76
C TYR A 36 6.20 -4.81 5.12
N VAL A 37 5.25 -5.64 4.74
CA VAL A 37 5.41 -7.10 4.77
C VAL A 37 5.67 -7.58 3.35
N SER A 38 6.68 -8.43 3.19
CA SER A 38 6.96 -9.07 1.91
C SER A 38 7.24 -10.55 2.05
N GLY A 39 6.98 -11.29 0.99
CA GLY A 39 7.22 -12.72 0.95
C GLY A 39 6.48 -13.41 -0.18
N GLY A 40 6.28 -14.74 -0.03
CA GLY A 40 5.68 -15.59 -1.04
C GLY A 40 6.70 -16.11 -2.04
N ASN A 41 6.26 -16.41 -3.26
CA ASN A 41 7.09 -17.02 -4.28
C ASN A 41 8.15 -16.05 -4.82
N PRO A 42 9.45 -16.23 -4.56
CA PRO A 42 10.50 -15.32 -5.02
C PRO A 42 10.70 -15.33 -6.54
N GLN A 43 10.17 -16.32 -7.24
CA GLN A 43 10.17 -16.42 -8.71
C GLN A 43 8.84 -15.94 -9.34
N GLY A 44 7.86 -15.62 -8.49
CA GLY A 44 6.55 -15.13 -8.91
C GLY A 44 6.60 -13.68 -9.37
N GLU A 45 5.61 -13.27 -10.16
CA GLU A 45 5.43 -11.87 -10.48
C GLU A 45 5.05 -11.07 -9.23
N THR A 46 5.50 -9.81 -9.15
CA THR A 46 5.23 -8.99 -7.99
C THR A 46 3.76 -8.54 -7.93
N LEU A 47 3.16 -8.70 -6.76
CA LEU A 47 1.83 -8.18 -6.39
C LEU A 47 1.96 -7.18 -5.24
N VAL A 48 1.60 -5.93 -5.48
CA VAL A 48 1.56 -4.87 -4.47
C VAL A 48 0.13 -4.74 -3.94
N LEU A 49 -0.01 -4.71 -2.60
CA LEU A 49 -1.29 -4.66 -1.91
C LEU A 49 -1.39 -3.40 -1.04
N LEU A 50 -2.31 -2.48 -1.36
CA LEU A 50 -2.54 -1.27 -0.56
C LEU A 50 -3.84 -1.40 0.24
N ALA A 51 -3.73 -1.29 1.56
CA ALA A 51 -4.87 -1.36 2.46
C ALA A 51 -5.61 -0.02 2.58
N GLY A 52 -6.85 -0.09 3.04
CA GLY A 52 -7.69 1.06 3.31
C GLY A 52 -7.49 1.65 4.71
N PHE A 53 -8.31 2.65 5.06
CA PHE A 53 -8.32 3.28 6.37
C PHE A 53 -9.38 2.62 7.29
N PRO A 54 -9.11 2.43 8.56
CA PRO A 54 -7.85 2.60 9.31
C PRO A 54 -7.04 1.28 9.40
N GLN A 55 -6.88 0.61 8.30
CA GLN A 55 -6.26 -0.71 8.21
C GLN A 55 -4.74 -0.61 8.03
N SER A 56 -4.09 -1.78 8.01
CA SER A 56 -2.69 -1.97 7.71
C SER A 56 -2.53 -3.14 6.72
N TRP A 57 -1.31 -3.51 6.39
CA TRP A 57 -1.01 -4.72 5.63
C TRP A 57 -1.78 -5.94 6.12
N PHE A 58 -2.11 -5.99 7.40
CA PHE A 58 -2.78 -7.12 8.06
C PHE A 58 -4.18 -7.43 7.48
N ALA A 59 -4.84 -6.44 6.87
CA ALA A 59 -6.09 -6.65 6.16
C ALA A 59 -5.94 -7.69 5.03
N TRP A 60 -4.76 -7.73 4.42
CA TRP A 60 -4.45 -8.61 3.29
C TRP A 60 -3.94 -10.00 3.68
N ARG A 61 -3.68 -10.29 4.97
CA ARG A 61 -3.03 -11.53 5.44
C ARG A 61 -3.64 -12.81 4.87
N LYS A 62 -4.97 -12.88 4.73
CA LYS A 62 -5.65 -14.06 4.16
C LYS A 62 -5.44 -14.18 2.65
N VAL A 63 -5.42 -13.04 1.95
CA VAL A 63 -5.12 -12.98 0.51
C VAL A 63 -3.65 -13.34 0.27
N MET A 64 -2.74 -12.84 1.13
CA MET A 64 -1.31 -13.18 1.07
C MET A 64 -1.08 -14.68 1.24
N ALA A 65 -1.75 -15.31 2.20
CA ALA A 65 -1.70 -16.76 2.40
C ALA A 65 -2.18 -17.55 1.17
N LEU A 66 -3.25 -17.07 0.50
CA LEU A 66 -3.83 -17.74 -0.67
C LEU A 66 -3.01 -17.55 -1.95
N LEU A 67 -2.32 -16.44 -2.08
CA LEU A 67 -1.63 -16.04 -3.31
C LEU A 67 -0.10 -16.17 -3.21
N GLY A 68 0.43 -16.43 -2.02
CA GLY A 68 1.87 -16.48 -1.75
C GLY A 68 2.60 -17.54 -2.57
N ASP A 69 2.00 -18.68 -2.84
CA ASP A 69 2.61 -19.73 -3.68
C ASP A 69 2.82 -19.27 -5.13
N ARG A 70 2.07 -18.28 -5.59
CA ARG A 70 2.07 -17.82 -6.98
C ARG A 70 2.80 -16.49 -7.19
N TYR A 71 2.71 -15.57 -6.24
CA TYR A 71 3.21 -14.20 -6.37
C TYR A 71 4.28 -13.89 -5.32
N SER A 72 5.23 -13.03 -5.72
CA SER A 72 6.04 -12.27 -4.77
C SER A 72 5.22 -11.07 -4.29
N ILE A 73 4.84 -11.03 -3.01
CA ILE A 73 3.88 -10.06 -2.48
C ILE A 73 4.59 -8.99 -1.66
N ILE A 74 4.19 -7.73 -1.88
CA ILE A 74 4.60 -6.56 -1.11
C ILE A 74 3.35 -5.87 -0.58
N ALA A 75 3.19 -5.79 0.72
CA ALA A 75 2.07 -5.12 1.39
C ALA A 75 2.59 -4.01 2.31
N PRO A 76 2.76 -2.77 1.82
CA PRO A 76 3.19 -1.65 2.64
C PRO A 76 2.05 -1.11 3.51
N ASP A 77 2.41 -0.62 4.69
CA ASP A 77 1.60 0.33 5.43
C ASP A 77 1.84 1.73 4.86
N LEU A 78 0.78 2.40 4.46
CA LEU A 78 0.88 3.79 4.00
C LEU A 78 1.33 4.70 5.16
N PRO A 79 1.99 5.84 4.90
CA PRO A 79 2.24 6.84 5.93
C PRO A 79 0.97 7.12 6.75
N GLY A 80 1.09 7.13 8.08
CA GLY A 80 -0.04 7.26 8.99
C GLY A 80 -0.74 5.96 9.39
N GLN A 81 -0.47 4.85 8.71
CA GLN A 81 -1.07 3.54 8.98
C GLN A 81 -0.05 2.56 9.58
N GLY A 82 -0.56 1.56 10.27
CA GLY A 82 0.22 0.44 10.82
C GLY A 82 1.49 0.89 11.53
N ASP A 83 2.60 0.27 11.16
CA ASP A 83 3.93 0.52 11.74
C ASP A 83 4.79 1.52 10.93
N SER A 84 4.20 2.14 9.89
CA SER A 84 4.83 3.27 9.18
C SER A 84 4.81 4.53 10.01
N ASP A 85 5.75 5.45 9.73
CA ASP A 85 5.80 6.77 10.36
C ASP A 85 4.51 7.57 10.13
N LYS A 86 4.26 8.51 11.03
CA LYS A 86 3.11 9.40 11.05
C LYS A 86 3.55 10.85 10.92
N PRO A 87 4.00 11.28 9.73
CA PRO A 87 4.45 12.66 9.50
C PRO A 87 3.29 13.65 9.69
N TYR A 88 3.61 14.91 9.95
CA TYR A 88 2.59 15.97 10.13
C TYR A 88 1.87 16.36 8.83
N ASN A 89 2.41 16.02 7.66
CA ASN A 89 1.88 16.38 6.34
C ASN A 89 2.21 15.30 5.30
N GLY A 90 1.77 15.51 4.04
CA GLY A 90 2.05 14.59 2.95
C GLY A 90 1.05 13.43 2.87
N TYR A 91 -0.19 13.67 3.29
CA TYR A 91 -1.26 12.67 3.27
C TYR A 91 -2.18 12.79 2.05
N ASP A 92 -1.90 13.71 1.13
CA ASP A 92 -2.58 13.72 -0.14
C ASP A 92 -2.22 12.45 -0.95
N THR A 93 -3.16 12.01 -1.77
CA THR A 93 -3.05 10.71 -2.47
C THR A 93 -1.86 10.65 -3.43
N THR A 94 -1.42 11.79 -3.97
CA THR A 94 -0.24 11.86 -4.83
C THR A 94 1.04 11.66 -4.02
N SER A 95 1.18 12.36 -2.90
CA SER A 95 2.33 12.21 -1.98
C SER A 95 2.44 10.78 -1.46
N LEU A 96 1.32 10.16 -1.08
CA LEU A 96 1.30 8.76 -0.65
C LEU A 96 1.71 7.81 -1.78
N ALA A 97 1.23 8.05 -3.00
CA ALA A 97 1.62 7.27 -4.18
C ALA A 97 3.13 7.38 -4.47
N GLU A 98 3.72 8.57 -4.31
CA GLU A 98 5.16 8.78 -4.49
C GLU A 98 5.98 8.02 -3.44
N LYS A 99 5.51 7.92 -2.18
CA LYS A 99 6.17 7.11 -1.15
C LYS A 99 6.14 5.62 -1.51
N VAL A 100 5.00 5.09 -1.97
CA VAL A 100 4.92 3.70 -2.45
C VAL A 100 5.86 3.47 -3.63
N GLN A 101 5.89 4.38 -4.61
CA GLN A 101 6.80 4.27 -5.75
C GLN A 101 8.27 4.33 -5.33
N GLY A 102 8.60 5.19 -4.38
CA GLY A 102 9.95 5.29 -3.82
C GLY A 102 10.38 3.98 -3.15
N LEU A 103 9.47 3.33 -2.41
CA LEU A 103 9.71 2.01 -1.84
C LEU A 103 9.98 0.97 -2.93
N LEU A 104 9.11 0.88 -3.94
CA LEU A 104 9.25 -0.11 -5.01
C LEU A 104 10.57 0.07 -5.79
N ARG A 105 10.99 1.33 -6.02
CA ARG A 105 12.30 1.62 -6.63
C ARG A 105 13.48 1.17 -5.77
N GLN A 106 13.42 1.36 -4.44
CA GLN A 106 14.47 0.88 -3.53
C GLN A 106 14.57 -0.65 -3.50
N LEU A 107 13.45 -1.33 -3.78
CA LEU A 107 13.39 -2.80 -3.88
C LEU A 107 13.70 -3.33 -5.28
N ASP A 108 14.07 -2.46 -6.23
CA ASP A 108 14.35 -2.80 -7.65
C ASP A 108 13.13 -3.43 -8.35
N ILE A 109 11.91 -3.00 -7.98
CA ILE A 109 10.66 -3.50 -8.53
C ILE A 109 10.15 -2.51 -9.59
N HIS A 110 10.18 -2.92 -10.85
CA HIS A 110 9.84 -2.08 -11.99
C HIS A 110 8.52 -2.43 -12.66
N HIS A 111 8.04 -3.69 -12.51
CA HIS A 111 6.77 -4.15 -13.07
C HIS A 111 6.03 -5.00 -12.05
N TYR A 112 4.75 -4.69 -11.84
CA TYR A 112 3.94 -5.33 -10.79
C TYR A 112 2.45 -5.30 -11.10
N TYR A 113 1.70 -6.17 -10.44
CA TYR A 113 0.27 -6.05 -10.25
C TYR A 113 -0.01 -5.17 -9.04
N LEU A 114 -1.05 -4.34 -9.10
CA LEU A 114 -1.46 -3.48 -7.99
C LEU A 114 -2.91 -3.79 -7.62
N ALA A 115 -3.14 -4.24 -6.40
CA ALA A 115 -4.46 -4.39 -5.82
C ALA A 115 -4.60 -3.50 -4.59
N SER A 116 -5.75 -2.85 -4.45
CA SER A 116 -5.98 -1.85 -3.42
C SER A 116 -7.43 -1.82 -2.98
N HIS A 117 -7.66 -1.41 -1.75
CA HIS A 117 -8.96 -1.38 -1.11
C HIS A 117 -9.16 -0.02 -0.42
N ASP A 118 -10.38 0.54 -0.50
CA ASP A 118 -10.80 1.75 0.21
C ASP A 118 -9.85 2.95 -0.06
N VAL A 119 -9.28 3.62 0.95
CA VAL A 119 -8.28 4.70 0.81
C VAL A 119 -7.06 4.25 0.01
N GLY A 120 -6.65 2.99 0.12
CA GLY A 120 -5.61 2.44 -0.73
C GLY A 120 -5.94 2.54 -2.22
N ALA A 121 -7.23 2.44 -2.60
CA ALA A 121 -7.66 2.63 -3.99
C ALA A 121 -7.59 4.11 -4.40
N TRP A 122 -7.84 5.05 -3.50
CA TRP A 122 -7.65 6.48 -3.75
C TRP A 122 -6.18 6.82 -4.01
N VAL A 123 -5.26 6.14 -3.34
CA VAL A 123 -3.82 6.27 -3.60
C VAL A 123 -3.44 5.56 -4.91
N ALA A 124 -3.99 4.37 -5.16
CA ALA A 124 -3.68 3.57 -6.35
C ALA A 124 -4.13 4.25 -7.65
N TRP A 125 -5.16 5.09 -7.62
CA TRP A 125 -5.65 5.78 -8.82
C TRP A 125 -4.64 6.78 -9.39
N PRO A 126 -4.19 7.84 -8.68
CA PRO A 126 -3.16 8.75 -9.19
C PRO A 126 -1.83 8.02 -9.41
N PHE A 127 -1.54 7.00 -8.63
CA PHE A 127 -0.39 6.15 -8.82
C PHE A 127 -0.42 5.46 -10.20
N ALA A 128 -1.55 4.86 -10.57
CA ALA A 128 -1.73 4.21 -11.86
C ALA A 128 -1.67 5.21 -13.03
N MET A 129 -2.24 6.40 -12.86
CA MET A 129 -2.17 7.45 -13.88
C MET A 129 -0.72 7.89 -14.16
N ARG A 130 0.11 7.96 -13.12
CA ARG A 130 1.50 8.44 -13.23
C ARG A 130 2.50 7.36 -13.65
N TYR A 131 2.26 6.11 -13.24
CA TYR A 131 3.19 4.98 -13.43
C TYR A 131 2.57 3.84 -14.22
N ALA A 132 1.67 4.15 -15.15
CA ALA A 132 0.88 3.18 -15.94
C ALA A 132 1.74 2.10 -16.61
N THR A 133 2.93 2.45 -17.10
CA THR A 133 3.85 1.52 -17.80
C THR A 133 4.45 0.46 -16.89
N GLN A 134 4.42 0.67 -15.58
CA GLN A 134 4.95 -0.27 -14.59
C GLN A 134 3.87 -1.22 -14.06
N ILE A 135 2.59 -0.84 -14.18
CA ILE A 135 1.47 -1.60 -13.65
C ILE A 135 0.94 -2.55 -14.74
N LYS A 136 1.10 -3.85 -14.52
CA LYS A 136 0.59 -4.89 -15.43
C LYS A 136 -0.94 -4.98 -15.41
N LYS A 137 -1.54 -4.93 -14.22
CA LYS A 137 -3.00 -4.87 -14.00
C LYS A 137 -3.28 -4.15 -12.70
N LEU A 138 -4.40 -3.44 -12.66
CA LEU A 138 -4.91 -2.73 -11.49
C LEU A 138 -6.24 -3.34 -11.04
N ALA A 139 -6.36 -3.60 -9.72
CA ALA A 139 -7.59 -3.98 -9.07
C ALA A 139 -7.93 -2.94 -7.98
N LEU A 140 -9.08 -2.30 -8.11
CA LEU A 140 -9.63 -1.36 -7.12
C LEU A 140 -10.84 -2.01 -6.47
N LEU A 141 -10.80 -2.18 -5.15
CA LEU A 141 -11.83 -2.88 -4.39
C LEU A 141 -12.53 -1.91 -3.46
N ASP A 142 -13.87 -1.95 -3.50
CA ASP A 142 -14.77 -1.28 -2.56
C ASP A 142 -14.42 0.19 -2.32
N ALA A 143 -14.21 0.93 -3.41
CA ALA A 143 -13.88 2.34 -3.37
C ALA A 143 -14.54 3.11 -4.53
N GLY A 144 -15.24 4.18 -4.18
CA GLY A 144 -15.53 5.24 -5.13
C GLY A 144 -14.28 6.10 -5.34
N ILE A 145 -13.96 6.41 -6.58
CA ILE A 145 -12.80 7.25 -6.90
C ILE A 145 -13.22 8.71 -6.98
N PRO A 146 -12.68 9.62 -6.14
CA PRO A 146 -12.99 11.04 -6.20
C PRO A 146 -12.77 11.63 -7.60
N GLY A 147 -13.71 12.42 -8.07
CA GLY A 147 -13.66 13.01 -9.40
C GLY A 147 -13.91 12.05 -10.58
N VAL A 148 -14.14 10.74 -10.31
CA VAL A 148 -14.40 9.72 -11.34
C VAL A 148 -15.72 9.01 -11.10
N THR A 149 -15.89 8.38 -9.94
CA THR A 149 -17.10 7.62 -9.57
C THR A 149 -17.80 8.17 -8.34
N LEU A 150 -17.13 9.03 -7.55
CA LEU A 150 -17.75 9.79 -6.48
C LEU A 150 -18.13 11.19 -6.95
N PRO A 151 -19.29 11.71 -6.55
CA PRO A 151 -19.64 13.11 -6.83
C PRO A 151 -18.66 14.05 -6.13
N ASP A 152 -18.46 15.26 -6.70
CA ASP A 152 -17.58 16.30 -6.16
C ASP A 152 -18.03 16.81 -4.77
N ALA A 153 -19.30 16.59 -4.40
CA ALA A 153 -19.82 16.88 -3.09
C ALA A 153 -20.46 15.62 -2.49
N LEU A 154 -20.09 15.29 -1.26
CA LEU A 154 -20.77 14.23 -0.52
C LEU A 154 -22.23 14.66 -0.26
N PRO A 155 -23.23 13.82 -0.58
CA PRO A 155 -24.62 14.16 -0.35
C PRO A 155 -24.88 14.32 1.14
N ALA A 156 -25.08 15.55 1.57
CA ALA A 156 -25.38 15.92 2.96
C ALA A 156 -26.87 15.75 3.30
N THR A 157 -27.55 14.76 2.72
CA THR A 157 -28.94 14.48 3.10
C THR A 157 -28.98 13.62 4.37
N PRO A 158 -29.88 13.88 5.32
CA PRO A 158 -29.93 13.17 6.60
C PRO A 158 -30.03 11.64 6.45
N ASP A 159 -30.73 11.16 5.44
CA ASP A 159 -30.90 9.74 5.13
C ASP A 159 -29.63 9.05 4.63
N LYS A 160 -28.66 9.82 4.14
CA LYS A 160 -27.36 9.33 3.63
C LYS A 160 -26.18 9.72 4.50
N ALA A 161 -26.35 10.67 5.42
CA ALA A 161 -25.30 11.18 6.29
C ALA A 161 -24.60 10.06 7.10
N TRP A 162 -25.33 9.03 7.50
CA TRP A 162 -24.77 7.90 8.23
C TRP A 162 -23.74 7.10 7.42
N LYS A 163 -23.78 7.13 6.09
CA LYS A 163 -22.81 6.47 5.22
C LYS A 163 -21.51 7.27 5.08
N THR A 164 -21.56 8.56 5.33
CA THR A 164 -20.47 9.49 5.06
C THR A 164 -20.00 10.28 6.28
N TRP A 165 -20.62 10.06 7.47
CA TRP A 165 -20.31 10.80 8.70
C TRP A 165 -18.81 10.73 9.07
N HIS A 166 -18.17 9.60 8.83
CA HIS A 166 -16.76 9.39 9.14
C HIS A 166 -15.83 10.30 8.31
N PHE A 167 -16.21 10.68 7.08
CA PHE A 167 -15.43 11.65 6.32
C PHE A 167 -15.48 13.04 6.99
N ALA A 168 -16.65 13.46 7.48
CA ALA A 168 -16.77 14.72 8.20
C ALA A 168 -16.04 14.69 9.55
N PHE A 169 -16.07 13.56 10.25
CA PHE A 169 -15.40 13.39 11.53
C PHE A 169 -13.87 13.53 11.44
N HIS A 170 -13.27 13.12 10.34
CA HIS A 170 -11.83 13.22 10.15
C HIS A 170 -11.37 14.58 9.60
N LEU A 171 -12.29 15.51 9.33
CA LEU A 171 -11.98 16.88 8.91
C LEU A 171 -11.87 17.85 10.08
N LEU A 172 -12.15 17.41 11.31
CA LEU A 172 -12.05 18.20 12.56
C LEU A 172 -10.75 17.88 13.27
#